data_2844ae42a6b9204b6bda4f7bf79b3dfd
#
_entry.id   2844ae42a6b9204b6bda4f7bf79b3dfd
#
_cell.length_a   1.000
_cell.length_b   1.000
_cell.length_c   1.000
_cell.angle_alpha   90.00
_cell.angle_beta   90.00
_cell.angle_gamma   90.00
#
_symmetry.space_group_name_H-M   'P 1'
#
loop_
_entity.id
_entity.type
_entity.pdbx_description
1 polymer ?
#
loop_
_entity_poly.entity_id
_entity_poly.type
_entity_poly.pdbx_seq_one_letter_code
_entity_poly.pdbx_strand_id
1 'polypeptide(L)'
;GTLALAVSTFAAVRSSNRSARTTERALLAGIRPLIVPSRLSDEPVKVGFMDEHWVKVTGGHGAVEATDDTIYFAISLRNVGNGLGILDSWDVYASREIGAEASHRDPSAFRRLTRDLYISGGEVGFWQGALRDPSEPIFAAVHQAVEQRTALTVDLLYADHEGGQHTISRMTLIPSEDGSWLAAVSRHWNLDRSDPR
;
A
#
# COMPACT_ATOMS: atom_id res chain seq x y z
N GLY A 1 -56.49 0.34 -14.73
CA GLY A 1 -55.69 1.47 -14.22
C GLY A 1 -54.60 1.05 -13.23
N THR A 2 -54.86 0.13 -12.31
CA THR A 2 -53.96 -0.27 -11.18
C THR A 2 -52.71 -1.00 -11.64
N LEU A 3 -52.77 -1.83 -12.63
CA LEU A 3 -51.60 -2.59 -13.12
C LEU A 3 -50.56 -1.68 -13.80
N ALA A 4 -50.99 -0.68 -14.55
CA ALA A 4 -50.10 0.28 -15.18
C ALA A 4 -49.38 1.18 -14.16
N LEU A 5 -50.06 1.56 -13.10
CA LEU A 5 -49.47 2.29 -11.96
C LEU A 5 -48.43 1.44 -11.21
N ALA A 6 -48.71 0.16 -10.97
CA ALA A 6 -47.74 -0.74 -10.31
C ALA A 6 -46.47 -0.93 -11.13
N VAL A 7 -46.58 -1.11 -12.46
CA VAL A 7 -45.42 -1.25 -13.34
C VAL A 7 -44.61 0.03 -13.41
N SER A 8 -45.26 1.19 -13.52
CA SER A 8 -44.53 2.48 -13.54
C SER A 8 -43.82 2.79 -12.21
N THR A 9 -44.45 2.47 -11.07
CA THR A 9 -43.82 2.63 -9.75
C THR A 9 -42.64 1.69 -9.58
N PHE A 10 -42.75 0.42 -10.00
CA PHE A 10 -41.64 -0.53 -9.95
C PHE A 10 -40.46 -0.10 -10.83
N ALA A 11 -40.73 0.38 -12.05
CA ALA A 11 -39.71 0.90 -12.96
C ALA A 11 -39.02 2.15 -12.38
N ALA A 12 -39.78 3.06 -11.76
CA ALA A 12 -39.25 4.26 -11.12
C ALA A 12 -38.34 3.90 -9.90
N VAL A 13 -38.77 2.98 -9.05
CA VAL A 13 -37.97 2.51 -7.90
C VAL A 13 -36.68 1.83 -8.38
N ARG A 14 -36.77 1.00 -9.41
CA ARG A 14 -35.59 0.32 -9.98
C ARG A 14 -34.60 1.31 -10.59
N SER A 15 -35.11 2.33 -11.30
CA SER A 15 -34.29 3.41 -11.86
C SER A 15 -33.62 4.25 -10.76
N SER A 16 -34.38 4.63 -9.72
CA SER A 16 -33.86 5.37 -8.57
C SER A 16 -32.75 4.61 -7.85
N ASN A 17 -32.96 3.31 -7.58
CA ASN A 17 -31.94 2.47 -6.94
C ASN A 17 -30.66 2.33 -7.80
N ARG A 18 -30.81 2.27 -9.13
CA ARG A 18 -29.66 2.24 -10.03
C ARG A 18 -28.87 3.56 -10.01
N SER A 19 -29.58 4.68 -10.03
CA SER A 19 -28.96 6.01 -9.93
C SER A 19 -28.24 6.19 -8.58
N ALA A 20 -28.86 5.81 -7.47
CA ALA A 20 -28.26 5.86 -6.13
C ALA A 20 -26.94 5.08 -6.07
N ARG A 21 -26.94 3.83 -6.56
CA ARG A 21 -25.72 2.98 -6.60
C ARG A 21 -24.64 3.58 -7.50
N THR A 22 -24.99 4.22 -8.60
CA THR A 22 -24.03 4.86 -9.49
C THR A 22 -23.40 6.08 -8.81
N THR A 23 -24.20 6.89 -8.13
CA THR A 23 -23.75 8.06 -7.37
C THR A 23 -22.82 7.63 -6.21
N GLU A 24 -23.22 6.62 -5.44
CA GLU A 24 -22.40 6.06 -4.38
C GLU A 24 -21.04 5.57 -4.89
N ARG A 25 -21.02 4.80 -5.99
CA ARG A 25 -19.77 4.34 -6.62
C ARG A 25 -18.89 5.49 -7.10
N ALA A 26 -19.49 6.55 -7.63
CA ALA A 26 -18.74 7.74 -8.07
C ALA A 26 -18.12 8.48 -6.88
N LEU A 27 -18.86 8.62 -5.78
CA LEU A 27 -18.35 9.22 -4.54
C LEU A 27 -17.20 8.38 -3.96
N LEU A 28 -17.39 7.08 -3.80
CA LEU A 28 -16.35 6.18 -3.31
C LEU A 28 -15.10 6.18 -4.19
N ALA A 29 -15.26 6.21 -5.50
CA ALA A 29 -14.12 6.33 -6.42
C ALA A 29 -13.39 7.67 -6.25
N GLY A 30 -14.11 8.75 -5.95
CA GLY A 30 -13.56 10.08 -5.75
C GLY A 30 -12.74 10.24 -4.47
N ILE A 31 -13.00 9.41 -3.45
CA ILE A 31 -12.30 9.46 -2.15
C ILE A 31 -11.34 8.28 -1.94
N ARG A 32 -11.11 7.44 -2.96
CA ARG A 32 -10.17 6.32 -2.82
C ARG A 32 -8.74 6.83 -2.65
N PRO A 33 -8.03 6.40 -1.59
CA PRO A 33 -6.60 6.64 -1.49
C PRO A 33 -5.85 5.79 -2.51
N LEU A 34 -4.72 6.30 -3.00
CA LEU A 34 -3.80 5.57 -3.87
C LEU A 34 -2.36 5.88 -3.46
N ILE A 35 -1.74 4.94 -2.79
CA ILE A 35 -0.40 5.10 -2.22
C ILE A 35 0.64 4.61 -3.23
N VAL A 36 1.59 5.49 -3.53
CA VAL A 36 2.72 5.25 -4.43
C VAL A 36 4.01 5.78 -3.79
N PRO A 37 5.21 5.41 -4.27
CA PRO A 37 6.43 6.10 -3.86
C PRO A 37 6.35 7.60 -4.12
N SER A 38 6.94 8.40 -3.24
CA SER A 38 7.00 9.86 -3.41
C SER A 38 7.85 10.22 -4.64
N ARG A 39 7.86 11.47 -5.04
CA ARG A 39 8.67 11.95 -6.17
C ARG A 39 10.11 12.14 -5.73
N LEU A 40 11.06 11.99 -6.66
CA LEU A 40 12.49 12.27 -6.40
C LEU A 40 12.75 13.70 -5.89
N SER A 41 11.87 14.64 -6.25
CA SER A 41 11.94 16.04 -5.82
C SER A 41 11.28 16.33 -4.48
N ASP A 42 10.57 15.35 -3.88
CA ASP A 42 9.92 15.53 -2.59
C ASP A 42 10.96 15.59 -1.47
N GLU A 43 10.68 16.37 -0.43
CA GLU A 43 11.61 16.54 0.70
C GLU A 43 11.85 15.21 1.43
N PRO A 44 13.08 15.00 1.96
CA PRO A 44 13.38 13.82 2.73
C PRO A 44 12.55 13.74 4.01
N VAL A 45 12.08 12.55 4.33
CA VAL A 45 11.38 12.26 5.59
C VAL A 45 12.31 11.59 6.58
N LYS A 46 12.19 11.93 7.87
CA LYS A 46 12.90 11.28 8.96
C LYS A 46 11.96 10.27 9.62
N VAL A 47 12.36 9.00 9.62
CA VAL A 47 11.55 7.89 10.13
C VAL A 47 12.22 7.32 11.37
N GLY A 48 11.49 7.27 12.49
CA GLY A 48 11.96 6.72 13.76
C GLY A 48 11.25 5.40 14.08
N PHE A 49 12.02 4.43 14.56
CA PHE A 49 11.54 3.15 15.05
C PHE A 49 11.43 3.15 16.58
N MET A 50 10.72 2.18 17.15
CA MET A 50 10.45 2.10 18.59
C MET A 50 11.71 1.88 19.44
N ASP A 51 12.78 1.35 18.86
CA ASP A 51 14.08 1.06 19.44
C ASP A 51 15.09 2.21 19.27
N GLU A 52 14.59 3.43 19.08
CA GLU A 52 15.37 4.66 18.87
C GLU A 52 16.24 4.64 17.59
N HIS A 53 16.07 3.64 16.74
CA HIS A 53 16.69 3.63 15.41
C HIS A 53 16.04 4.67 14.50
N TRP A 54 16.84 5.42 13.74
CA TRP A 54 16.37 6.49 12.88
C TRP A 54 16.98 6.38 11.49
N VAL A 55 16.13 6.48 10.48
CA VAL A 55 16.57 6.53 9.08
C VAL A 55 16.07 7.80 8.41
N LYS A 56 16.83 8.31 7.44
CA LYS A 56 16.42 9.41 6.57
C LYS A 56 16.15 8.85 5.19
N VAL A 57 14.92 9.04 4.69
CA VAL A 57 14.48 8.54 3.39
C VAL A 57 14.27 9.73 2.46
N THR A 58 15.01 9.78 1.37
CA THR A 58 14.84 10.81 0.33
C THR A 58 13.61 10.51 -0.53
N GLY A 59 13.12 11.54 -1.22
CA GLY A 59 11.98 11.37 -2.13
C GLY A 59 12.24 10.30 -3.19
N GLY A 60 11.23 9.50 -3.49
CA GLY A 60 11.31 8.39 -4.46
C GLY A 60 12.12 7.17 -4.00
N HIS A 61 12.60 7.16 -2.76
CA HIS A 61 13.48 6.10 -2.24
C HIS A 61 12.87 5.37 -1.06
N GLY A 62 13.49 4.25 -0.73
CA GLY A 62 13.37 3.56 0.54
C GLY A 62 14.71 3.55 1.27
N ALA A 63 14.67 3.17 2.54
CA ALA A 63 15.81 2.77 3.34
C ALA A 63 15.64 1.31 3.75
N VAL A 64 16.68 0.52 3.61
CA VAL A 64 16.73 -0.86 4.10
C VAL A 64 18.06 -1.02 4.82
N GLU A 65 17.99 -1.33 6.10
CA GLU A 65 19.16 -1.53 6.97
C GLU A 65 18.99 -2.83 7.73
N ALA A 66 20.01 -3.68 7.70
CA ALA A 66 20.02 -4.95 8.41
C ALA A 66 21.09 -4.96 9.50
N THR A 67 20.70 -5.47 10.66
CA THR A 67 21.59 -5.88 11.75
C THR A 67 21.47 -7.40 11.92
N ASP A 68 22.23 -7.97 12.85
CA ASP A 68 22.21 -9.43 13.09
C ASP A 68 20.83 -9.94 13.51
N ASP A 69 20.02 -9.11 14.16
CA ASP A 69 18.73 -9.47 14.77
C ASP A 69 17.53 -8.67 14.26
N THR A 70 17.75 -7.62 13.47
CA THR A 70 16.66 -6.76 12.99
C THR A 70 16.92 -6.26 11.58
N ILE A 71 15.88 -6.27 10.75
CA ILE A 71 15.91 -5.63 9.43
C ILE A 71 14.87 -4.52 9.42
N TYR A 72 15.33 -3.30 9.19
CA TYR A 72 14.50 -2.09 9.14
C TYR A 72 14.17 -1.73 7.70
N PHE A 73 12.94 -1.31 7.47
CA PHE A 73 12.45 -0.83 6.18
C PHE A 73 11.73 0.49 6.36
N ALA A 74 11.98 1.43 5.49
CA ALA A 74 11.15 2.62 5.35
C ALA A 74 11.04 3.01 3.88
N ILE A 75 9.90 3.53 3.47
CA ILE A 75 9.66 4.02 2.11
C ILE A 75 9.03 5.41 2.20
N SER A 76 9.59 6.37 1.45
CA SER A 76 8.94 7.67 1.26
C SER A 76 7.78 7.51 0.28
N LEU A 77 6.57 7.84 0.74
CA LEU A 77 5.33 7.60 0.03
C LEU A 77 4.58 8.90 -0.27
N ARG A 78 3.70 8.84 -1.25
CA ARG A 78 2.72 9.89 -1.55
C ARG A 78 1.36 9.26 -1.78
N ASN A 79 0.32 9.89 -1.27
CA ASN A 79 -1.04 9.55 -1.63
C ASN A 79 -1.45 10.38 -2.85
N VAL A 80 -1.57 9.76 -4.00
CA VAL A 80 -2.02 10.44 -5.24
C VAL A 80 -3.54 10.36 -5.44
N GLY A 81 -4.25 9.67 -4.54
CA GLY A 81 -5.71 9.71 -4.43
C GLY A 81 -6.17 10.90 -3.61
N ASN A 82 -7.49 11.11 -3.54
CA ASN A 82 -8.08 12.25 -2.83
C ASN A 82 -8.46 11.95 -1.38
N GLY A 83 -8.70 10.68 -1.03
CA GLY A 83 -9.08 10.29 0.32
C GLY A 83 -7.89 10.11 1.24
N LEU A 84 -8.14 10.10 2.56
CA LEU A 84 -7.15 9.76 3.56
C LEU A 84 -6.79 8.26 3.42
N GLY A 85 -5.53 7.96 3.23
CA GLY A 85 -5.00 6.59 3.24
C GLY A 85 -4.54 6.20 4.63
N ILE A 86 -5.07 5.10 5.15
CA ILE A 86 -4.69 4.52 6.44
C ILE A 86 -3.92 3.23 6.15
N LEU A 87 -2.63 3.23 6.45
CA LEU A 87 -1.79 2.04 6.30
C LEU A 87 -2.12 1.04 7.40
N ASP A 88 -2.43 -0.20 7.05
CA ASP A 88 -2.86 -1.25 7.98
C ASP A 88 -1.79 -2.32 8.21
N SER A 89 -1.32 -2.93 7.15
CA SER A 89 -0.43 -4.07 7.23
C SER A 89 0.47 -4.19 6.00
N TRP A 90 1.45 -5.08 6.08
CA TRP A 90 2.46 -5.25 5.05
C TRP A 90 3.00 -6.66 4.97
N ASP A 91 3.57 -6.99 3.82
CA ASP A 91 4.35 -8.21 3.62
C ASP A 91 5.63 -7.91 2.83
N VAL A 92 6.63 -8.79 2.93
CA VAL A 92 7.92 -8.64 2.26
C VAL A 92 8.34 -9.91 1.57
N TYR A 93 9.02 -9.76 0.44
CA TYR A 93 9.58 -10.84 -0.37
C TYR A 93 11.05 -10.55 -0.63
N ALA A 94 11.90 -11.57 -0.47
CA ALA A 94 13.35 -11.49 -0.72
C ALA A 94 13.70 -11.51 -2.22
N SER A 95 12.78 -11.07 -3.08
CA SER A 95 12.91 -11.12 -4.53
C SER A 95 12.09 -10.00 -5.17
N ARG A 96 12.34 -9.78 -6.45
CA ARG A 96 11.54 -8.87 -7.27
C ARG A 96 10.31 -9.61 -7.82
N GLU A 97 9.17 -9.42 -7.16
CA GLU A 97 7.90 -9.98 -7.58
C GLU A 97 7.26 -9.13 -8.69
N ILE A 98 7.50 -9.51 -9.93
CA ILE A 98 6.96 -8.81 -11.13
C ILE A 98 6.33 -9.81 -12.09
N GLY A 99 5.42 -9.32 -12.90
CA GLY A 99 4.76 -10.07 -13.97
C GLY A 99 3.24 -10.12 -13.82
N ALA A 100 2.58 -10.55 -14.87
CA ALA A 100 1.12 -10.60 -14.93
C ALA A 100 0.53 -11.67 -13.98
N GLU A 101 1.29 -12.71 -13.68
CA GLU A 101 0.90 -13.83 -12.81
C GLU A 101 1.25 -13.61 -11.33
N ALA A 102 2.03 -12.57 -11.01
CA ALA A 102 2.40 -12.28 -9.63
C ALA A 102 1.14 -11.89 -8.83
N SER A 103 0.73 -12.75 -7.91
CA SER A 103 -0.35 -12.49 -6.95
C SER A 103 0.23 -12.02 -5.60
N HIS A 104 -0.56 -11.31 -4.82
CA HIS A 104 -0.24 -11.05 -3.42
C HIS A 104 -0.56 -12.28 -2.56
N ARG A 105 0.07 -12.39 -1.40
CA ARG A 105 -0.33 -13.37 -0.38
C ARG A 105 -1.71 -13.01 0.19
N ASP A 106 -2.32 -13.94 0.91
CA ASP A 106 -3.56 -13.64 1.62
C ASP A 106 -3.33 -12.46 2.58
N PRO A 107 -4.15 -11.40 2.51
CA PRO A 107 -4.01 -10.24 3.38
C PRO A 107 -4.06 -10.56 4.88
N SER A 108 -4.73 -11.66 5.25
CA SER A 108 -4.77 -12.13 6.64
C SER A 108 -3.40 -12.59 7.18
N ALA A 109 -2.46 -12.91 6.29
CA ALA A 109 -1.08 -13.27 6.62
C ALA A 109 -0.13 -12.05 6.70
N PHE A 110 -0.61 -10.86 6.35
CA PHE A 110 0.21 -9.65 6.41
C PHE A 110 0.51 -9.25 7.86
N ARG A 111 1.68 -8.67 8.07
CA ARG A 111 2.10 -8.13 9.36
C ARG A 111 1.40 -6.80 9.61
N ARG A 112 0.70 -6.70 10.73
CA ARG A 112 0.09 -5.42 11.13
C ARG A 112 1.17 -4.40 11.47
N LEU A 113 0.88 -3.15 11.17
CA LEU A 113 1.70 -2.04 11.64
C LEU A 113 1.62 -1.93 13.17
N THR A 114 2.72 -1.56 13.79
CA THR A 114 2.80 -1.34 15.25
C THR A 114 2.19 0.00 15.69
N ARG A 115 1.92 0.88 14.74
CA ARG A 115 1.26 2.17 14.92
C ARG A 115 0.47 2.55 13.67
N ASP A 116 -0.55 3.34 13.85
CA ASP A 116 -1.32 3.88 12.73
C ASP A 116 -0.50 4.92 11.97
N LEU A 117 -0.47 4.80 10.66
CA LEU A 117 0.15 5.74 9.74
C LEU A 117 -0.92 6.24 8.76
N TYR A 118 -1.01 7.56 8.63
CA TYR A 118 -2.01 8.23 7.82
C TYR A 118 -1.33 9.10 6.76
N ILE A 119 -1.82 9.04 5.52
CA ILE A 119 -1.34 9.91 4.44
C ILE A 119 -2.55 10.58 3.80
N SER A 120 -2.69 11.88 4.00
CA SER A 120 -3.77 12.68 3.40
C SER A 120 -3.67 12.71 1.87
N GLY A 121 -4.80 12.94 1.20
CA GLY A 121 -4.82 13.07 -0.26
C GLY A 121 -3.90 14.18 -0.76
N GLY A 122 -3.05 13.86 -1.73
CA GLY A 122 -2.06 14.78 -2.29
C GLY A 122 -0.76 14.93 -1.48
N GLU A 123 -0.72 14.48 -0.23
CA GLU A 123 0.41 14.68 0.68
C GLU A 123 1.48 13.59 0.59
N VAL A 124 2.68 13.94 1.08
CA VAL A 124 3.79 13.03 1.29
C VAL A 124 3.74 12.47 2.72
N GLY A 125 4.06 11.21 2.86
CA GLY A 125 4.20 10.52 4.12
C GLY A 125 5.26 9.43 4.00
N PHE A 126 5.19 8.44 4.85
CA PHE A 126 6.09 7.30 4.81
C PHE A 126 5.39 6.03 5.28
N TRP A 127 5.98 4.91 4.93
CA TRP A 127 5.74 3.64 5.57
C TRP A 127 7.03 3.17 6.25
N GLN A 128 6.86 2.41 7.35
CA GLN A 128 7.95 1.72 8.01
C GLN A 128 7.54 0.32 8.45
N GLY A 129 8.48 -0.60 8.43
CA GLY A 129 8.34 -1.95 8.93
C GLY A 129 9.68 -2.45 9.48
N ALA A 130 9.63 -3.47 10.33
CA ALA A 130 10.83 -4.15 10.78
C ALA A 130 10.56 -5.64 11.00
N LEU A 131 11.51 -6.48 10.57
CA LEU A 131 11.61 -7.87 10.98
C LEU A 131 12.52 -7.93 12.20
N ARG A 132 12.00 -8.42 13.34
CA ARG A 132 12.70 -8.42 14.63
C ARG A 132 12.90 -9.83 15.20
N ASP A 133 12.48 -10.83 14.49
CA ASP A 133 12.63 -12.22 14.91
C ASP A 133 13.45 -12.99 13.87
N PRO A 134 14.74 -13.25 14.15
CA PRO A 134 15.59 -14.03 13.25
C PRO A 134 15.09 -15.45 12.99
N SER A 135 14.19 -15.96 13.83
CA SER A 135 13.59 -17.28 13.65
C SER A 135 12.46 -17.32 12.63
N GLU A 136 11.97 -16.14 12.19
CA GLU A 136 10.97 -16.09 11.14
C GLU A 136 11.51 -16.65 9.82
N PRO A 137 10.76 -17.51 9.10
CA PRO A 137 11.24 -18.15 7.88
C PRO A 137 11.73 -17.18 6.79
N ILE A 138 11.16 -15.96 6.74
CA ILE A 138 11.52 -14.96 5.74
C ILE A 138 12.77 -14.16 6.13
N PHE A 139 13.14 -14.11 7.43
CA PHE A 139 14.22 -13.25 7.92
C PHE A 139 15.55 -13.53 7.21
N ALA A 140 16.00 -14.78 7.20
CA ALA A 140 17.28 -15.16 6.60
C ALA A 140 17.35 -14.82 5.09
N ALA A 141 16.26 -15.07 4.36
CA ALA A 141 16.20 -14.78 2.93
C ALA A 141 16.25 -13.28 2.65
N VAL A 142 15.53 -12.47 3.44
CA VAL A 142 15.54 -11.01 3.30
C VAL A 142 16.87 -10.43 3.74
N HIS A 143 17.46 -10.92 4.84
CA HIS A 143 18.78 -10.49 5.30
C HIS A 143 19.84 -10.73 4.22
N GLN A 144 19.87 -11.92 3.64
CA GLN A 144 20.75 -12.25 2.53
C GLN A 144 20.53 -11.33 1.31
N ALA A 145 19.28 -11.04 0.96
CA ALA A 145 18.96 -10.15 -0.14
C ALA A 145 19.46 -8.71 0.11
N VAL A 146 19.40 -8.24 1.35
CA VAL A 146 19.94 -6.93 1.75
C VAL A 146 21.46 -6.92 1.63
N GLU A 147 22.15 -7.93 2.17
CA GLU A 147 23.63 -8.04 2.07
C GLU A 147 24.11 -8.12 0.62
N GLN A 148 23.43 -8.91 -0.19
CA GLN A 148 23.75 -9.07 -1.61
C GLN A 148 23.27 -7.90 -2.48
N ARG A 149 22.61 -6.91 -1.90
CA ARG A 149 22.04 -5.79 -2.62
C ARG A 149 21.16 -6.26 -3.79
N THR A 150 20.28 -7.21 -3.56
CA THR A 150 19.26 -7.66 -4.54
C THR A 150 17.94 -6.97 -4.29
N ALA A 151 17.11 -6.85 -5.33
CA ALA A 151 15.83 -6.18 -5.22
C ALA A 151 14.89 -6.90 -4.26
N LEU A 152 14.13 -6.12 -3.47
CA LEU A 152 13.10 -6.59 -2.55
C LEU A 152 11.73 -6.13 -3.01
N THR A 153 10.70 -6.85 -2.61
CA THR A 153 9.31 -6.43 -2.83
C THR A 153 8.61 -6.25 -1.48
N VAL A 154 7.83 -5.19 -1.37
CA VAL A 154 6.98 -4.90 -0.21
C VAL A 154 5.55 -4.70 -0.69
N ASP A 155 4.62 -5.46 -0.16
CA ASP A 155 3.19 -5.26 -0.35
C ASP A 155 2.64 -4.45 0.83
N LEU A 156 1.99 -3.33 0.53
CA LEU A 156 1.36 -2.46 1.53
C LEU A 156 -0.16 -2.55 1.39
N LEU A 157 -0.84 -3.02 2.44
CA LEU A 157 -2.28 -2.97 2.56
C LEU A 157 -2.68 -1.68 3.26
N TYR A 158 -3.63 -0.97 2.69
CA TYR A 158 -4.21 0.25 3.25
C TYR A 158 -5.68 0.37 2.89
N ALA A 159 -6.38 1.22 3.62
CA ALA A 159 -7.80 1.50 3.42
C ALA A 159 -8.07 3.00 3.41
N ASP A 160 -9.30 3.37 3.02
CA ASP A 160 -9.84 4.69 3.31
C ASP A 160 -10.18 4.83 4.81
N HIS A 161 -10.53 6.03 5.24
CA HIS A 161 -10.83 6.32 6.65
C HIS A 161 -12.11 5.65 7.16
N GLU A 162 -12.99 5.17 6.27
CA GLU A 162 -14.19 4.41 6.65
C GLU A 162 -13.94 2.89 6.65
N GLY A 163 -12.76 2.44 6.19
CA GLY A 163 -12.38 1.04 6.13
C GLY A 163 -13.13 0.23 5.07
N GLY A 164 -13.80 0.91 4.13
CA GLY A 164 -14.59 0.26 3.07
C GLY A 164 -13.82 -0.06 1.80
N GLN A 165 -12.75 0.68 1.53
CA GLN A 165 -11.95 0.55 0.32
C GLN A 165 -10.54 0.07 0.62
N HIS A 166 -10.32 -1.24 0.50
CA HIS A 166 -9.01 -1.83 0.72
C HIS A 166 -8.23 -1.96 -0.57
N THR A 167 -6.96 -1.58 -0.52
CA THR A 167 -6.03 -1.67 -1.66
C THR A 167 -4.69 -2.21 -1.20
N ILE A 168 -4.09 -3.09 -1.98
CA ILE A 168 -2.68 -3.47 -1.84
C ILE A 168 -1.89 -2.75 -2.92
N SER A 169 -0.82 -2.06 -2.53
CA SER A 169 0.18 -1.54 -3.46
C SER A 169 1.47 -2.33 -3.29
N ARG A 170 1.93 -2.93 -4.38
CA ARG A 170 3.23 -3.60 -4.45
C ARG A 170 4.31 -2.60 -4.79
N MET A 171 5.27 -2.46 -3.89
CA MET A 171 6.46 -1.65 -4.04
C MET A 171 7.67 -2.54 -4.30
N THR A 172 8.54 -2.14 -5.22
CA THR A 172 9.84 -2.78 -5.40
C THR A 172 10.92 -1.82 -4.90
N LEU A 173 11.79 -2.31 -4.04
CA LEU A 173 12.99 -1.62 -3.60
C LEU A 173 14.17 -2.12 -4.43
N ILE A 174 14.73 -1.25 -5.23
CA ILE A 174 15.81 -1.54 -6.18
C ILE A 174 17.09 -0.88 -5.66
N PRO A 175 18.16 -1.65 -5.37
CA PRO A 175 19.40 -1.07 -4.91
C PRO A 175 20.06 -0.24 -6.01
N SER A 176 20.54 0.95 -5.64
CA SER A 176 21.30 1.86 -6.50
C SER A 176 22.79 1.82 -6.21
N GLU A 177 23.63 2.26 -7.16
CA GLU A 177 25.09 2.27 -7.03
C GLU A 177 25.58 3.20 -5.91
N ASP A 178 24.81 4.25 -5.59
CA ASP A 178 25.09 5.22 -4.52
C ASP A 178 24.81 4.70 -3.10
N GLY A 179 24.40 3.44 -2.97
CA GLY A 179 24.04 2.84 -1.70
C GLY A 179 22.58 3.02 -1.30
N SER A 180 21.79 3.83 -2.00
CA SER A 180 20.36 4.03 -1.74
C SER A 180 19.50 2.87 -2.28
N TRP A 181 18.18 2.91 -1.99
CA TRP A 181 17.19 2.01 -2.54
C TRP A 181 16.11 2.82 -3.25
N LEU A 182 16.07 2.72 -4.57
CA LEU A 182 15.00 3.35 -5.35
C LEU A 182 13.69 2.59 -5.11
N ALA A 183 12.62 3.33 -4.82
CA ALA A 183 11.30 2.75 -4.65
C ALA A 183 10.46 2.92 -5.92
N ALA A 184 9.87 1.83 -6.40
CA ALA A 184 8.98 1.84 -7.56
C ALA A 184 7.71 1.06 -7.26
N VAL A 185 6.54 1.58 -7.67
CA VAL A 185 5.29 0.81 -7.62
C VAL A 185 5.20 -0.09 -8.85
N SER A 186 4.86 -1.35 -8.64
CA SER A 186 4.70 -2.32 -9.73
C SER A 186 3.26 -2.72 -9.97
N ARG A 187 2.41 -2.73 -8.93
CA ARG A 187 1.01 -3.14 -9.08
C ARG A 187 0.12 -2.63 -7.94
N HIS A 188 -1.18 -2.51 -8.23
CA HIS A 188 -2.23 -2.27 -7.25
C HIS A 188 -3.33 -3.32 -7.40
N TRP A 189 -3.89 -3.80 -6.29
CA TRP A 189 -5.07 -4.65 -6.23
C TRP A 189 -6.13 -3.98 -5.37
N ASN A 190 -7.34 -3.87 -5.89
CA ASN A 190 -8.49 -3.47 -5.10
C ASN A 190 -9.13 -4.73 -4.51
N LEU A 191 -9.24 -4.82 -3.19
CA LEU A 191 -9.80 -5.99 -2.52
C LEU A 191 -11.33 -5.91 -2.36
N ASP A 192 -11.90 -4.72 -2.42
CA ASP A 192 -13.33 -4.43 -2.28
C ASP A 192 -14.11 -4.53 -3.60
N ARG A 193 -13.43 -4.72 -4.71
CA ARG A 193 -14.03 -4.86 -6.05
C ARG A 193 -13.12 -5.67 -6.96
N SER A 194 -13.69 -6.21 -8.05
CA SER A 194 -12.90 -6.90 -9.06
C SER A 194 -11.81 -5.98 -9.66
N ASP A 195 -10.62 -6.53 -9.83
CA ASP A 195 -9.54 -5.86 -10.54
C ASP A 195 -9.99 -5.54 -11.98
N PRO A 196 -9.79 -4.32 -12.48
CA PRO A 196 -10.14 -3.94 -13.84
C PRO A 196 -9.20 -4.51 -14.91
N ARG A 197 -8.19 -5.31 -14.54
CA ARG A 197 -7.15 -5.87 -15.44
C ARG A 197 -7.35 -7.36 -15.69
#